data_11b0e536e56f971e2b1964f5eb7c0690
#
_entry.id   11b0e536e56f971e2b1964f5eb7c0690
#
_cell.length_a   1.000
_cell.length_b   1.000
_cell.length_c   1.000
_cell.angle_alpha   90.00
_cell.angle_beta   90.00
_cell.angle_gamma   90.00
#
_symmetry.space_group_name_H-M   'P 1'
#
loop_
_entity.id
_entity.type
_entity.pdbx_description
1 polymer ?
#
loop_
_entity_poly.entity_id
_entity_poly.type
_entity_poly.pdbx_seq_one_letter_code
_entity_poly.pdbx_strand_id
1 'polypeptide(L)'
;MGQWDAELISHLPPSVRIFASAGAGFNWADVDVLGQHKIWYANGAGASDEAVSDTALYMILSVFRNFTRSQLAARTADPEVFTATHKMIATISHNPRGHILGVVGFGNISKKLAFKARVALGMEIHYFDIVRADSKEEEELGATYHDSLDELLKIADCVTLHTPLNKHTQDLIDARALSLMKPGSRIVNTARGPVVNEDALVHALETGHLSAAALDVHYHEPQVSPKLASMENVTLTTHIGGGALNTRINFELNAMKNIMAVVGPDGEFMGEPITPVNRKDFEAAK
;
A
#
# COMPACT_ATOMS: atom_id res chain seq x y z
N MET A 1 4.95 -1.33 18.47
CA MET A 1 5.68 -2.57 18.84
C MET A 1 7.15 -2.27 18.67
N GLY A 2 8.04 -2.79 19.57
CA GLY A 2 9.49 -2.66 19.38
C GLY A 2 9.93 -3.45 18.14
N GLN A 3 11.13 -3.13 17.64
CA GLN A 3 11.77 -3.86 16.56
C GLN A 3 12.19 -5.26 17.05
N TRP A 4 11.94 -6.26 16.23
CA TRP A 4 12.45 -7.62 16.46
C TRP A 4 13.78 -7.75 15.71
N ASP A 5 14.82 -7.26 16.36
CA ASP A 5 16.18 -7.23 15.85
C ASP A 5 16.98 -8.49 16.18
N ALA A 6 18.21 -8.55 15.69
CA ALA A 6 19.10 -9.68 15.89
C ALA A 6 19.39 -9.95 17.38
N GLU A 7 19.43 -8.90 18.23
CA GLU A 7 19.67 -9.06 19.67
C GLU A 7 18.51 -9.80 20.33
N LEU A 8 17.26 -9.33 20.13
CA LEU A 8 16.06 -9.98 20.64
C LEU A 8 15.94 -11.42 20.14
N ILE A 9 16.19 -11.64 18.85
CA ILE A 9 16.09 -12.96 18.21
C ILE A 9 17.09 -13.92 18.83
N SER A 10 18.30 -13.49 19.18
CA SER A 10 19.34 -14.31 19.80
C SER A 10 18.95 -14.89 21.16
N HIS A 11 17.97 -14.27 21.84
CA HIS A 11 17.47 -14.69 23.16
C HIS A 11 16.26 -15.64 23.06
N LEU A 12 15.79 -15.96 21.86
CA LEU A 12 14.66 -16.86 21.69
C LEU A 12 15.03 -18.30 22.10
N PRO A 13 14.12 -19.02 22.78
CA PRO A 13 14.34 -20.44 23.11
C PRO A 13 14.59 -21.30 21.88
N PRO A 14 15.48 -22.28 21.93
CA PRO A 14 15.75 -23.20 20.81
C PRO A 14 14.53 -24.00 20.33
N SER A 15 13.46 -24.03 21.12
CA SER A 15 12.20 -24.70 20.76
C SER A 15 11.30 -23.88 19.84
N VAL A 16 11.58 -22.59 19.66
CA VAL A 16 10.78 -21.75 18.72
C VAL A 16 10.98 -22.23 17.29
N ARG A 17 9.90 -22.43 16.57
CA ARG A 17 9.90 -22.91 15.18
C ARG A 17 9.33 -21.91 14.18
N ILE A 18 8.39 -21.09 14.62
CA ILE A 18 7.66 -20.16 13.74
C ILE A 18 7.18 -18.92 14.49
N PHE A 19 7.25 -17.78 13.81
CA PHE A 19 6.43 -16.61 14.08
C PHE A 19 5.42 -16.45 12.96
N ALA A 20 4.13 -16.49 13.29
CA ALA A 20 3.03 -16.24 12.37
C ALA A 20 2.40 -14.89 12.69
N SER A 21 2.63 -13.91 11.82
CA SER A 21 2.10 -12.57 11.99
C SER A 21 0.66 -12.47 11.50
N ALA A 22 -0.20 -11.80 12.29
CA ALA A 22 -1.55 -11.42 11.91
C ALA A 22 -1.56 -10.10 11.11
N GLY A 23 -0.62 -9.95 10.16
CA GLY A 23 -0.48 -8.79 9.28
C GLY A 23 0.35 -9.12 8.06
N ALA A 24 0.16 -8.39 6.95
CA ALA A 24 0.93 -8.61 5.73
C ALA A 24 2.34 -7.99 5.79
N GLY A 25 2.49 -6.83 6.45
CA GLY A 25 3.78 -6.16 6.57
C GLY A 25 4.68 -6.74 7.64
N PHE A 26 5.99 -6.70 7.43
CA PHE A 26 6.99 -7.28 8.33
C PHE A 26 8.25 -6.42 8.51
N ASN A 27 8.20 -5.16 8.16
CA ASN A 27 9.34 -4.22 8.27
C ASN A 27 9.80 -3.94 9.71
N TRP A 28 9.12 -4.50 10.71
CA TRP A 28 9.44 -4.42 12.13
C TRP A 28 10.24 -5.63 12.65
N ALA A 29 10.52 -6.63 11.80
CA ALA A 29 11.23 -7.85 12.17
C ALA A 29 12.38 -8.14 11.19
N ASP A 30 13.53 -8.52 11.72
CA ASP A 30 14.68 -9.00 10.96
C ASP A 30 14.44 -10.46 10.54
N VAL A 31 13.60 -10.62 9.51
CA VAL A 31 13.11 -11.94 9.06
C VAL A 31 14.22 -12.85 8.50
N ASP A 32 15.27 -12.27 7.93
CA ASP A 32 16.48 -12.96 7.49
C ASP A 32 17.24 -13.57 8.68
N VAL A 33 17.38 -12.83 9.78
CA VAL A 33 17.99 -13.33 11.01
C VAL A 33 17.17 -14.46 11.61
N LEU A 34 15.83 -14.36 11.63
CA LEU A 34 14.96 -15.49 12.02
C LEU A 34 15.24 -16.72 11.17
N GLY A 35 15.35 -16.56 9.84
CA GLY A 35 15.68 -17.66 8.93
C GLY A 35 17.03 -18.32 9.26
N GLN A 36 18.06 -17.53 9.54
CA GLN A 36 19.38 -18.00 9.96
C GLN A 36 19.35 -18.81 11.27
N HIS A 37 18.40 -18.49 12.16
CA HIS A 37 18.15 -19.25 13.40
C HIS A 37 17.21 -20.44 13.22
N LYS A 38 16.88 -20.83 11.97
CA LYS A 38 15.92 -21.92 11.66
C LYS A 38 14.53 -21.68 12.27
N ILE A 39 14.11 -20.41 12.29
CA ILE A 39 12.78 -19.98 12.71
C ILE A 39 12.04 -19.45 11.50
N TRP A 40 10.92 -20.05 11.16
CA TRP A 40 10.04 -19.56 10.11
C TRP A 40 9.41 -18.23 10.48
N TYR A 41 9.32 -17.33 9.52
CA TYR A 41 8.43 -16.17 9.61
C TYR A 41 7.35 -16.28 8.52
N ALA A 42 6.11 -16.31 8.95
CA ALA A 42 4.94 -16.30 8.07
C ALA A 42 4.12 -15.05 8.31
N ASN A 43 3.64 -14.44 7.23
CA ASN A 43 2.80 -13.25 7.29
C ASN A 43 1.35 -13.54 6.86
N GLY A 44 0.49 -12.53 7.00
CA GLY A 44 -0.91 -12.60 6.61
C GLY A 44 -1.17 -12.32 5.12
N ALA A 45 -0.26 -12.72 4.22
CA ALA A 45 -0.45 -12.52 2.79
C ALA A 45 -1.80 -13.10 2.31
N GLY A 46 -2.50 -12.36 1.47
CA GLY A 46 -3.82 -12.73 0.96
C GLY A 46 -5.00 -12.34 1.85
N ALA A 47 -4.79 -12.17 3.17
CA ALA A 47 -5.89 -11.93 4.10
C ALA A 47 -6.53 -10.55 4.00
N SER A 48 -5.78 -9.54 3.57
CA SER A 48 -6.24 -8.14 3.47
C SER A 48 -6.42 -7.64 2.04
N ASP A 49 -6.20 -8.46 1.04
CA ASP A 49 -6.12 -8.00 -0.36
C ASP A 49 -7.40 -7.30 -0.82
N GLU A 50 -8.57 -7.82 -0.45
CA GLU A 50 -9.85 -7.19 -0.77
C GLU A 50 -10.01 -5.84 -0.07
N ALA A 51 -9.82 -5.80 1.25
CA ALA A 51 -10.04 -4.58 2.03
C ALA A 51 -9.09 -3.45 1.61
N VAL A 52 -7.80 -3.75 1.39
CA VAL A 52 -6.83 -2.74 0.96
C VAL A 52 -7.13 -2.26 -0.46
N SER A 53 -7.51 -3.15 -1.37
CA SER A 53 -7.88 -2.75 -2.73
C SER A 53 -9.17 -1.92 -2.77
N ASP A 54 -10.15 -2.16 -1.87
CA ASP A 54 -11.34 -1.33 -1.72
C ASP A 54 -10.99 0.07 -1.19
N THR A 55 -10.11 0.14 -0.18
CA THR A 55 -9.61 1.41 0.34
C THR A 55 -8.87 2.21 -0.72
N ALA A 56 -7.99 1.58 -1.49
CA ALA A 56 -7.29 2.23 -2.59
C ALA A 56 -8.26 2.73 -3.68
N LEU A 57 -9.29 1.96 -4.00
CA LEU A 57 -10.33 2.37 -4.96
C LEU A 57 -11.10 3.61 -4.47
N TYR A 58 -11.49 3.63 -3.17
CA TYR A 58 -12.09 4.82 -2.55
C TYR A 58 -11.15 6.03 -2.63
N MET A 59 -9.86 5.83 -2.33
CA MET A 59 -8.86 6.90 -2.36
C MET A 59 -8.67 7.46 -3.77
N ILE A 60 -8.65 6.62 -4.80
CA ILE A 60 -8.64 7.06 -6.21
C ILE A 60 -9.87 7.92 -6.50
N LEU A 61 -11.06 7.47 -6.13
CA LEU A 61 -12.28 8.28 -6.28
C LEU A 61 -12.18 9.61 -5.52
N SER A 62 -11.64 9.60 -4.30
CA SER A 62 -11.52 10.79 -3.47
C SER A 62 -10.64 11.86 -4.10
N VAL A 63 -9.48 11.47 -4.64
CA VAL A 63 -8.56 12.43 -5.29
C VAL A 63 -9.05 12.94 -6.65
N PHE A 64 -9.83 12.15 -7.40
CA PHE A 64 -10.43 12.61 -8.64
C PHE A 64 -11.64 13.52 -8.43
N ARG A 65 -12.43 13.25 -7.38
CA ARG A 65 -13.72 13.90 -7.14
C ARG A 65 -13.68 14.92 -6.01
N ASN A 66 -12.51 15.15 -5.39
CA ASN A 66 -12.33 16.10 -4.28
C ASN A 66 -13.29 15.83 -3.09
N PHE A 67 -13.51 14.54 -2.75
CA PHE A 67 -14.47 14.17 -1.71
C PHE A 67 -14.09 14.71 -0.34
N THR A 68 -12.81 14.71 0.03
CA THR A 68 -12.35 15.25 1.31
C THR A 68 -12.72 16.73 1.45
N ARG A 69 -12.41 17.55 0.45
CA ARG A 69 -12.80 18.96 0.44
C ARG A 69 -14.30 19.16 0.59
N SER A 70 -15.09 18.36 -0.14
CA SER A 70 -16.56 18.40 -0.03
C SER A 70 -17.07 17.99 1.34
N GLN A 71 -16.50 16.95 1.93
CA GLN A 71 -16.86 16.47 3.27
C GLN A 71 -16.51 17.50 4.36
N LEU A 72 -15.33 18.12 4.27
CA LEU A 72 -14.92 19.17 5.20
C LEU A 72 -15.87 20.38 5.12
N ALA A 73 -16.17 20.85 3.91
CA ALA A 73 -17.12 21.95 3.71
C ALA A 73 -18.52 21.64 4.25
N ALA A 74 -19.05 20.46 3.96
CA ALA A 74 -20.38 20.06 4.48
C ALA A 74 -20.43 19.99 6.01
N ARG A 75 -19.32 19.61 6.66
CA ARG A 75 -19.21 19.52 8.13
C ARG A 75 -19.15 20.88 8.83
N THR A 76 -18.90 21.98 8.11
CA THR A 76 -18.97 23.33 8.69
C THR A 76 -20.41 23.71 9.04
N ALA A 77 -21.39 23.06 8.41
CA ALA A 77 -22.83 23.42 8.46
C ALA A 77 -23.09 24.88 8.02
N ASP A 78 -22.17 25.51 7.30
CA ASP A 78 -22.26 26.88 6.79
C ASP A 78 -22.77 26.87 5.34
N PRO A 79 -23.93 27.50 5.04
CA PRO A 79 -24.51 27.54 3.70
C PRO A 79 -23.64 28.27 2.66
N GLU A 80 -22.83 29.25 3.09
CA GLU A 80 -21.95 30.00 2.18
C GLU A 80 -20.76 29.12 1.76
N VAL A 81 -20.12 28.44 2.74
CA VAL A 81 -19.04 27.48 2.51
C VAL A 81 -19.53 26.32 1.63
N PHE A 82 -20.71 25.77 1.92
CA PHE A 82 -21.34 24.73 1.10
C PHE A 82 -21.50 25.17 -0.35
N THR A 83 -22.11 26.36 -0.57
CA THR A 83 -22.41 26.87 -1.91
C THR A 83 -21.13 27.19 -2.69
N ALA A 84 -20.15 27.80 -2.04
CA ALA A 84 -18.86 28.12 -2.67
C ALA A 84 -18.13 26.83 -3.08
N THR A 85 -18.06 25.84 -2.19
CA THR A 85 -17.41 24.55 -2.47
C THR A 85 -18.13 23.78 -3.56
N HIS A 86 -19.47 23.74 -3.57
CA HIS A 86 -20.26 23.09 -4.61
C HIS A 86 -19.93 23.65 -6.01
N LYS A 87 -19.87 24.98 -6.14
CA LYS A 87 -19.52 25.63 -7.41
C LYS A 87 -18.08 25.34 -7.84
N MET A 88 -17.13 25.43 -6.89
CA MET A 88 -15.71 25.21 -7.16
C MET A 88 -15.42 23.75 -7.58
N ILE A 89 -15.97 22.75 -6.88
CA ILE A 89 -15.75 21.33 -7.17
C ILE A 89 -16.13 20.99 -8.61
N ALA A 90 -17.18 21.59 -9.14
CA ALA A 90 -17.61 21.35 -10.52
C ALA A 90 -16.56 21.83 -11.56
N THR A 91 -15.62 22.69 -11.19
CA THR A 91 -14.57 23.21 -12.09
C THR A 91 -13.23 22.49 -11.97
N ILE A 92 -13.00 21.71 -10.89
CA ILE A 92 -11.71 21.08 -10.60
C ILE A 92 -11.77 19.55 -10.52
N SER A 93 -12.95 18.95 -10.40
CA SER A 93 -13.12 17.51 -10.32
C SER A 93 -13.19 16.85 -11.67
N HIS A 94 -12.67 15.64 -11.75
CA HIS A 94 -12.67 14.81 -12.95
C HIS A 94 -13.33 13.45 -12.69
N ASN A 95 -13.86 12.83 -13.74
CA ASN A 95 -14.21 11.42 -13.69
C ASN A 95 -12.96 10.58 -13.95
N PRO A 96 -12.74 9.47 -13.25
CA PRO A 96 -11.56 8.61 -13.48
C PRO A 96 -11.53 7.95 -14.87
N ARG A 97 -12.69 7.77 -15.52
CA ARG A 97 -12.81 7.08 -16.82
C ARG A 97 -11.88 7.67 -17.87
N GLY A 98 -11.14 6.78 -18.55
CA GLY A 98 -10.21 7.15 -19.62
C GLY A 98 -8.91 7.78 -19.14
N HIS A 99 -8.69 7.83 -17.81
CA HIS A 99 -7.40 8.23 -17.24
C HIS A 99 -6.53 7.01 -16.95
N ILE A 100 -5.23 7.20 -17.01
CA ILE A 100 -4.23 6.16 -16.74
C ILE A 100 -3.99 6.05 -15.23
N LEU A 101 -4.24 4.84 -14.68
CA LEU A 101 -3.81 4.46 -13.35
C LEU A 101 -2.43 3.80 -13.43
N GLY A 102 -1.40 4.49 -12.94
CA GLY A 102 -0.04 3.97 -12.80
C GLY A 102 0.11 3.22 -11.49
N VAL A 103 0.33 1.91 -11.57
CA VAL A 103 0.44 1.01 -10.42
C VAL A 103 1.90 0.68 -10.16
N VAL A 104 2.43 1.08 -9.01
CA VAL A 104 3.82 0.80 -8.59
C VAL A 104 3.82 -0.36 -7.61
N GLY A 105 4.34 -1.51 -8.05
CA GLY A 105 4.20 -2.81 -7.39
C GLY A 105 2.94 -3.55 -7.84
N PHE A 106 3.11 -4.73 -8.48
CA PHE A 106 2.00 -5.45 -9.12
C PHE A 106 1.75 -6.82 -8.47
N GLY A 107 1.58 -6.80 -7.13
CA GLY A 107 1.24 -7.96 -6.31
C GLY A 107 -0.27 -8.21 -6.20
N ASN A 108 -0.67 -9.05 -5.23
CA ASN A 108 -2.07 -9.48 -5.06
C ASN A 108 -3.06 -8.32 -4.87
N ILE A 109 -2.72 -7.35 -4.01
CA ILE A 109 -3.59 -6.19 -3.71
C ILE A 109 -3.78 -5.35 -4.98
N SER A 110 -2.69 -5.02 -5.65
CA SER A 110 -2.72 -4.17 -6.84
C SER A 110 -3.40 -4.84 -8.04
N LYS A 111 -3.29 -6.15 -8.20
CA LYS A 111 -4.04 -6.91 -9.22
C LYS A 111 -5.55 -6.83 -8.98
N LYS A 112 -6.01 -6.95 -7.73
CA LYS A 112 -7.43 -6.75 -7.37
C LYS A 112 -7.87 -5.32 -7.62
N LEU A 113 -7.06 -4.34 -7.25
CA LEU A 113 -7.33 -2.93 -7.52
C LEU A 113 -7.40 -2.66 -9.03
N ALA A 114 -6.47 -3.18 -9.83
CA ALA A 114 -6.44 -3.05 -11.28
C ALA A 114 -7.75 -3.53 -11.91
N PHE A 115 -8.20 -4.73 -11.52
CA PHE A 115 -9.51 -5.24 -11.96
C PHE A 115 -10.66 -4.29 -11.56
N LYS A 116 -10.73 -3.88 -10.29
CA LYS A 116 -11.79 -2.99 -9.79
C LYS A 116 -11.77 -1.62 -10.49
N ALA A 117 -10.60 -0.99 -10.61
CA ALA A 117 -10.47 0.31 -11.26
C ALA A 117 -10.81 0.27 -12.75
N ARG A 118 -10.39 -0.77 -13.46
CA ARG A 118 -10.74 -0.98 -14.86
C ARG A 118 -12.25 -1.16 -15.04
N VAL A 119 -12.85 -2.07 -14.28
CA VAL A 119 -14.27 -2.45 -14.47
C VAL A 119 -15.21 -1.37 -13.92
N ALA A 120 -14.99 -0.89 -12.71
CA ALA A 120 -15.89 0.06 -12.05
C ALA A 120 -15.66 1.50 -12.50
N LEU A 121 -14.40 1.90 -12.70
CA LEU A 121 -14.06 3.29 -13.01
C LEU A 121 -13.73 3.53 -14.49
N GLY A 122 -13.49 2.46 -15.27
CA GLY A 122 -13.09 2.56 -16.68
C GLY A 122 -11.73 3.20 -16.88
N MET A 123 -10.80 3.00 -15.95
CA MET A 123 -9.42 3.47 -16.04
C MET A 123 -8.58 2.52 -16.91
N GLU A 124 -7.54 3.07 -17.54
CA GLU A 124 -6.49 2.31 -18.22
C GLU A 124 -5.42 1.92 -17.21
N ILE A 125 -5.03 0.63 -17.18
CA ILE A 125 -4.13 0.10 -16.17
C ILE A 125 -2.72 -0.02 -16.75
N HIS A 126 -1.78 0.73 -16.18
CA HIS A 126 -0.37 0.64 -16.49
C HIS A 126 0.41 0.34 -15.20
N TYR A 127 1.47 -0.47 -15.26
CA TYR A 127 2.19 -0.83 -14.06
C TYR A 127 3.71 -0.93 -14.26
N PHE A 128 4.42 -0.77 -13.16
CA PHE A 128 5.83 -1.09 -12.99
C PHE A 128 6.01 -2.01 -11.78
N ASP A 129 6.76 -3.06 -11.95
CA ASP A 129 7.26 -3.93 -10.89
C ASP A 129 8.64 -4.44 -11.29
N ILE A 130 9.45 -4.84 -10.31
CA ILE A 130 10.75 -5.49 -10.53
C ILE A 130 10.60 -6.90 -11.16
N VAL A 131 9.42 -7.48 -11.02
CA VAL A 131 9.03 -8.75 -11.66
C VAL A 131 7.80 -8.50 -12.52
N ARG A 132 7.95 -8.66 -13.83
CA ARG A 132 6.82 -8.55 -14.75
C ARG A 132 5.82 -9.69 -14.50
N ALA A 133 4.53 -9.36 -14.48
CA ALA A 133 3.45 -10.35 -14.45
C ALA A 133 3.47 -11.23 -15.72
N ASP A 134 2.86 -12.39 -15.65
CA ASP A 134 2.75 -13.21 -16.85
C ASP A 134 1.75 -12.61 -17.87
N SER A 135 1.89 -12.98 -19.14
CA SER A 135 1.11 -12.40 -20.22
C SER A 135 -0.40 -12.67 -20.09
N LYS A 136 -0.77 -13.76 -19.45
CA LYS A 136 -2.19 -14.11 -19.22
C LYS A 136 -2.80 -13.19 -18.16
N GLU A 137 -2.07 -12.92 -17.07
CA GLU A 137 -2.51 -11.95 -16.06
C GLU A 137 -2.62 -10.53 -16.65
N GLU A 138 -1.63 -10.11 -17.48
CA GLU A 138 -1.70 -8.81 -18.17
C GLU A 138 -2.94 -8.70 -19.05
N GLU A 139 -3.25 -9.74 -19.82
CA GLU A 139 -4.43 -9.79 -20.70
C GLU A 139 -5.74 -9.76 -19.88
N GLU A 140 -5.88 -10.60 -18.86
CA GLU A 140 -7.06 -10.66 -18.00
C GLU A 140 -7.33 -9.32 -17.29
N LEU A 141 -6.29 -8.65 -16.83
CA LEU A 141 -6.39 -7.37 -16.15
C LEU A 141 -6.40 -6.17 -17.11
N GLY A 142 -6.08 -6.37 -18.38
CA GLY A 142 -5.89 -5.30 -19.36
C GLY A 142 -4.77 -4.35 -18.91
N ALA A 143 -3.70 -4.89 -18.34
CA ALA A 143 -2.61 -4.15 -17.75
C ALA A 143 -1.41 -4.05 -18.71
N THR A 144 -0.80 -2.87 -18.80
CA THR A 144 0.38 -2.62 -19.62
C THR A 144 1.62 -2.44 -18.73
N TYR A 145 2.63 -3.28 -18.95
CA TYR A 145 3.91 -3.20 -18.24
C TYR A 145 4.80 -2.08 -18.78
N HIS A 146 5.56 -1.46 -17.87
CA HIS A 146 6.64 -0.51 -18.19
C HIS A 146 7.96 -1.00 -17.64
N ASP A 147 9.04 -0.87 -18.43
CA ASP A 147 10.38 -1.33 -18.07
C ASP A 147 11.03 -0.47 -16.97
N SER A 148 10.50 0.73 -16.71
CA SER A 148 11.00 1.61 -15.67
C SER A 148 9.88 2.37 -14.96
N LEU A 149 10.14 2.71 -13.68
CA LEU A 149 9.28 3.61 -12.91
C LEU A 149 9.12 4.97 -13.61
N ASP A 150 10.19 5.50 -14.18
CA ASP A 150 10.20 6.81 -14.86
C ASP A 150 9.24 6.85 -16.05
N GLU A 151 9.16 5.77 -16.84
CA GLU A 151 8.20 5.68 -17.94
C GLU A 151 6.77 5.71 -17.43
N LEU A 152 6.47 4.94 -16.39
CA LEU A 152 5.15 4.90 -15.79
C LEU A 152 4.74 6.28 -15.24
N LEU A 153 5.63 6.95 -14.50
CA LEU A 153 5.36 8.24 -13.88
C LEU A 153 5.01 9.33 -14.90
N LYS A 154 5.68 9.34 -16.06
CA LYS A 154 5.46 10.33 -17.13
C LYS A 154 4.09 10.27 -17.78
N ILE A 155 3.44 9.11 -17.74
CA ILE A 155 2.15 8.89 -18.44
C ILE A 155 0.96 8.78 -17.49
N ALA A 156 1.17 8.48 -16.21
CA ALA A 156 0.10 8.25 -15.26
C ALA A 156 -0.64 9.55 -14.88
N ASP A 157 -1.96 9.48 -14.83
CA ASP A 157 -2.82 10.55 -14.32
C ASP A 157 -3.07 10.41 -12.81
N CYS A 158 -2.95 9.18 -12.31
CA CYS A 158 -2.96 8.85 -10.90
C CYS A 158 -1.96 7.72 -10.65
N VAL A 159 -1.07 7.90 -9.69
CA VAL A 159 -0.11 6.87 -9.27
C VAL A 159 -0.59 6.25 -7.97
N THR A 160 -0.61 4.91 -7.88
CA THR A 160 -0.95 4.17 -6.65
C THR A 160 0.19 3.23 -6.27
N LEU A 161 0.54 3.23 -4.98
CA LEU A 161 1.72 2.55 -4.45
C LEU A 161 1.33 1.27 -3.71
N HIS A 162 1.99 0.16 -4.07
CA HIS A 162 1.74 -1.17 -3.50
C HIS A 162 3.05 -1.95 -3.25
N THR A 163 4.16 -1.24 -3.08
CA THR A 163 5.47 -1.83 -2.79
C THR A 163 5.68 -2.01 -1.29
N PRO A 164 6.39 -3.07 -0.84
CA PRO A 164 6.82 -3.17 0.54
C PRO A 164 7.87 -2.09 0.86
N LEU A 165 7.99 -1.71 2.13
CA LEU A 165 9.06 -0.84 2.59
C LEU A 165 10.33 -1.64 2.85
N ASN A 166 11.41 -1.28 2.18
CA ASN A 166 12.77 -1.79 2.39
C ASN A 166 13.80 -0.73 1.95
N LYS A 167 15.10 -1.04 2.03
CA LYS A 167 16.18 -0.11 1.65
C LYS A 167 16.15 0.37 0.19
N HIS A 168 15.44 -0.32 -0.70
CA HIS A 168 15.33 0.05 -2.11
C HIS A 168 14.05 0.82 -2.45
N THR A 169 13.08 0.79 -1.53
CA THR A 169 11.76 1.43 -1.72
C THR A 169 11.53 2.59 -0.75
N GLN A 170 12.42 2.80 0.20
CA GLN A 170 12.41 4.02 1.02
C GLN A 170 12.68 5.23 0.11
N ASP A 171 11.84 6.26 0.24
CA ASP A 171 11.84 7.46 -0.60
C ASP A 171 11.87 7.15 -2.12
N LEU A 172 11.28 6.02 -2.53
CA LEU A 172 11.16 5.64 -3.95
C LEU A 172 10.49 6.74 -4.78
N ILE A 173 9.51 7.40 -4.18
CA ILE A 173 8.84 8.58 -4.74
C ILE A 173 9.42 9.82 -4.07
N ASP A 174 10.59 10.21 -4.51
CA ASP A 174 11.32 11.41 -4.09
C ASP A 174 10.93 12.66 -4.93
N ALA A 175 11.61 13.78 -4.70
CA ALA A 175 11.36 15.03 -5.43
C ALA A 175 11.57 14.87 -6.95
N ARG A 176 12.55 14.04 -7.37
CA ARG A 176 12.80 13.76 -8.79
C ARG A 176 11.65 12.95 -9.37
N ALA A 177 11.24 11.87 -8.69
CA ALA A 177 10.13 11.02 -9.14
C ALA A 177 8.83 11.84 -9.25
N LEU A 178 8.51 12.66 -8.25
CA LEU A 178 7.36 13.56 -8.27
C LEU A 178 7.42 14.54 -9.45
N SER A 179 8.61 15.09 -9.77
CA SER A 179 8.77 16.01 -10.89
C SER A 179 8.56 15.38 -12.27
N LEU A 180 8.67 14.06 -12.39
CA LEU A 180 8.38 13.31 -13.62
C LEU A 180 6.88 13.08 -13.83
N MET A 181 6.08 13.17 -12.78
CA MET A 181 4.64 13.01 -12.88
C MET A 181 4.01 14.17 -13.68
N LYS A 182 2.91 13.90 -14.36
CA LYS A 182 2.19 14.94 -15.10
C LYS A 182 1.75 16.07 -14.18
N PRO A 183 1.86 17.36 -14.59
CA PRO A 183 1.21 18.46 -13.87
C PRO A 183 -0.29 18.18 -13.69
N GLY A 184 -0.78 18.35 -12.46
CA GLY A 184 -2.18 18.06 -12.11
C GLY A 184 -2.50 16.59 -11.88
N SER A 185 -1.52 15.70 -11.94
CA SER A 185 -1.71 14.28 -11.57
C SER A 185 -1.95 14.09 -10.07
N ARG A 186 -2.17 12.86 -9.67
CA ARG A 186 -2.59 12.49 -8.31
C ARG A 186 -1.75 11.33 -7.80
N ILE A 187 -1.63 11.20 -6.46
CA ILE A 187 -0.95 10.07 -5.84
C ILE A 187 -1.80 9.44 -4.74
N VAL A 188 -1.75 8.11 -4.65
CA VAL A 188 -2.42 7.31 -3.61
C VAL A 188 -1.40 6.40 -2.96
N ASN A 189 -1.31 6.41 -1.63
CA ASN A 189 -0.43 5.52 -0.89
C ASN A 189 -1.20 4.72 0.16
N THR A 190 -1.36 3.42 -0.09
CA THR A 190 -1.89 2.42 0.85
C THR A 190 -0.84 1.37 1.20
N ALA A 191 0.43 1.62 0.88
CA ALA A 191 1.54 0.70 1.13
C ALA A 191 2.23 1.00 2.47
N ARG A 192 3.21 1.94 2.46
CA ARG A 192 3.92 2.45 3.65
C ARG A 192 4.26 3.92 3.46
N GLY A 193 4.16 4.71 4.53
CA GLY A 193 4.45 6.16 4.50
C GLY A 193 5.82 6.47 3.90
N PRO A 194 6.92 5.88 4.41
CA PRO A 194 8.27 6.17 3.93
C PRO A 194 8.62 5.72 2.50
N VAL A 195 7.68 5.16 1.74
CA VAL A 195 7.85 4.94 0.29
C VAL A 195 7.82 6.28 -0.48
N VAL A 196 7.16 7.29 0.09
CA VAL A 196 7.09 8.64 -0.46
C VAL A 196 7.87 9.60 0.44
N ASN A 197 8.74 10.42 -0.13
CA ASN A 197 9.38 11.50 0.60
C ASN A 197 8.34 12.56 0.96
N GLU A 198 8.05 12.72 2.26
CA GLU A 198 6.95 13.55 2.75
C GLU A 198 7.15 15.04 2.43
N ASP A 199 8.37 15.57 2.60
CA ASP A 199 8.65 16.98 2.29
C ASP A 199 8.51 17.28 0.80
N ALA A 200 8.95 16.38 -0.05
CA ALA A 200 8.80 16.50 -1.49
C ALA A 200 7.32 16.42 -1.92
N LEU A 201 6.54 15.55 -1.29
CA LEU A 201 5.09 15.46 -1.54
C LEU A 201 4.37 16.75 -1.13
N VAL A 202 4.68 17.28 0.06
CA VAL A 202 4.14 18.56 0.54
C VAL A 202 4.44 19.66 -0.47
N HIS A 203 5.69 19.78 -0.93
CA HIS A 203 6.09 20.78 -1.91
C HIS A 203 5.34 20.63 -3.25
N ALA A 204 5.19 19.41 -3.75
CA ALA A 204 4.47 19.14 -4.99
C ALA A 204 2.98 19.51 -4.92
N LEU A 205 2.36 19.36 -3.74
CA LEU A 205 0.97 19.76 -3.50
C LEU A 205 0.83 21.28 -3.32
N GLU A 206 1.74 21.92 -2.55
CA GLU A 206 1.74 23.37 -2.33
C GLU A 206 1.94 24.16 -3.62
N THR A 207 2.78 23.67 -4.52
CA THR A 207 3.04 24.30 -5.83
C THR A 207 1.94 23.99 -6.86
N GLY A 208 1.03 23.07 -6.56
CA GLY A 208 -0.01 22.61 -7.50
C GLY A 208 0.50 21.70 -8.62
N HIS A 209 1.75 21.23 -8.54
CA HIS A 209 2.27 20.22 -9.47
C HIS A 209 1.44 18.93 -9.37
N LEU A 210 1.15 18.47 -8.16
CA LEU A 210 0.12 17.47 -7.91
C LEU A 210 -1.20 18.14 -7.52
N SER A 211 -2.29 17.69 -8.10
CA SER A 211 -3.62 18.24 -7.80
C SER A 211 -4.20 17.72 -6.49
N ALA A 212 -3.88 16.49 -6.10
CA ALA A 212 -4.37 15.86 -4.88
C ALA A 212 -3.52 14.64 -4.47
N ALA A 213 -3.60 14.29 -3.19
CA ALA A 213 -3.05 13.05 -2.64
C ALA A 213 -4.05 12.33 -1.75
N ALA A 214 -3.91 11.00 -1.63
CA ALA A 214 -4.63 10.21 -0.63
C ALA A 214 -3.68 9.22 0.05
N LEU A 215 -3.62 9.29 1.37
CA LEU A 215 -2.65 8.56 2.18
C LEU A 215 -3.38 7.80 3.29
N ASP A 216 -3.30 6.47 3.27
CA ASP A 216 -3.72 5.63 4.40
C ASP A 216 -2.59 5.46 5.41
N VAL A 217 -1.36 5.66 4.96
CA VAL A 217 -0.12 5.44 5.70
C VAL A 217 0.71 6.72 5.77
N HIS A 218 1.43 6.92 6.90
CA HIS A 218 2.14 8.17 7.18
C HIS A 218 3.63 7.91 7.43
N TYR A 219 4.47 8.92 7.20
CA TYR A 219 5.92 8.76 7.30
C TYR A 219 6.38 8.42 8.73
N HIS A 220 5.74 9.02 9.73
CA HIS A 220 6.09 8.88 11.15
C HIS A 220 4.91 8.38 12.01
N GLU A 221 4.21 7.33 11.57
CA GLU A 221 3.08 6.78 12.32
C GLU A 221 3.39 6.55 13.81
N PRO A 222 2.48 6.93 14.73
CA PRO A 222 1.10 7.41 14.50
C PRO A 222 0.97 8.92 14.23
N GLN A 223 2.06 9.64 14.04
CA GLN A 223 2.03 11.06 13.69
C GLN A 223 1.64 11.26 12.23
N VAL A 224 0.72 12.20 12.00
CA VAL A 224 0.37 12.70 10.67
C VAL A 224 0.99 14.07 10.48
N SER A 225 1.58 14.35 9.33
CA SER A 225 2.13 15.66 8.99
C SER A 225 1.08 16.76 9.16
N PRO A 226 1.31 17.78 10.03
CA PRO A 226 0.38 18.89 10.18
C PRO A 226 0.14 19.66 8.88
N LYS A 227 1.13 19.74 8.00
CA LYS A 227 0.99 20.37 6.67
C LYS A 227 -0.01 19.59 5.82
N LEU A 228 0.19 18.26 5.67
CA LEU A 228 -0.74 17.43 4.90
C LEU A 228 -2.14 17.44 5.52
N ALA A 229 -2.24 17.41 6.85
CA ALA A 229 -3.52 17.45 7.55
C ALA A 229 -4.30 18.76 7.35
N SER A 230 -3.62 19.86 7.05
CA SER A 230 -4.26 21.14 6.76
C SER A 230 -4.71 21.31 5.30
N MET A 231 -4.31 20.41 4.41
CA MET A 231 -4.62 20.50 2.97
C MET A 231 -5.98 19.87 2.66
N GLU A 232 -6.91 20.64 2.10
CA GLU A 232 -8.24 20.15 1.73
C GLU A 232 -8.25 19.22 0.50
N ASN A 233 -7.18 19.23 -0.31
CA ASN A 233 -6.97 18.33 -1.44
C ASN A 233 -6.23 17.05 -1.07
N VAL A 234 -6.02 16.80 0.23
CA VAL A 234 -5.39 15.58 0.74
C VAL A 234 -6.40 14.76 1.53
N THR A 235 -6.60 13.51 1.12
CA THR A 235 -7.40 12.52 1.85
C THR A 235 -6.49 11.74 2.78
N LEU A 236 -6.80 11.71 4.07
CA LEU A 236 -6.02 11.02 5.10
C LEU A 236 -6.88 10.01 5.84
N THR A 237 -6.33 8.82 6.10
CA THR A 237 -6.92 7.81 6.97
C THR A 237 -5.86 7.27 7.95
N THR A 238 -6.25 6.52 8.94
CA THR A 238 -5.40 6.13 10.08
C THR A 238 -4.87 4.71 9.95
N HIS A 239 -4.31 4.38 8.78
CA HIS A 239 -3.78 3.06 8.43
C HIS A 239 -4.85 1.96 8.58
N ILE A 240 -5.99 2.20 7.95
CA ILE A 240 -7.16 1.31 8.01
C ILE A 240 -7.40 0.51 6.72
N GLY A 241 -6.47 0.54 5.77
CA GLY A 241 -6.62 -0.17 4.50
C GLY A 241 -7.03 -1.63 4.66
N GLY A 242 -6.43 -2.32 5.62
CA GLY A 242 -6.83 -3.67 6.01
C GLY A 242 -7.90 -3.74 7.12
N GLY A 243 -8.45 -2.63 7.56
CA GLY A 243 -9.27 -2.49 8.76
C GLY A 243 -10.71 -2.97 8.63
N ALA A 244 -10.94 -4.20 8.20
CA ALA A 244 -12.25 -4.84 8.12
C ALA A 244 -12.35 -6.03 9.07
N LEU A 245 -13.54 -6.29 9.64
CA LEU A 245 -13.75 -7.43 10.53
C LEU A 245 -13.37 -8.76 9.86
N ASN A 246 -13.76 -8.94 8.61
CA ASN A 246 -13.43 -10.14 7.84
C ASN A 246 -11.91 -10.29 7.65
N THR A 247 -11.22 -9.20 7.41
CA THR A 247 -9.75 -9.20 7.30
C THR A 247 -9.08 -9.63 8.60
N ARG A 248 -9.57 -9.14 9.75
CA ARG A 248 -9.07 -9.53 11.06
C ARG A 248 -9.23 -11.04 11.28
N ILE A 249 -10.41 -11.57 11.02
CA ILE A 249 -10.68 -13.01 11.10
C ILE A 249 -9.74 -13.79 10.17
N ASN A 250 -9.58 -13.34 8.94
CA ASN A 250 -8.71 -13.98 7.96
C ASN A 250 -7.23 -13.96 8.38
N PHE A 251 -6.75 -12.87 8.99
CA PHE A 251 -5.39 -12.81 9.54
C PHE A 251 -5.18 -13.83 10.66
N GLU A 252 -6.12 -13.93 11.62
CA GLU A 252 -6.05 -14.89 12.72
C GLU A 252 -6.07 -16.32 12.18
N LEU A 253 -6.98 -16.64 11.26
CA LEU A 253 -7.07 -17.96 10.63
C LEU A 253 -5.80 -18.29 9.82
N ASN A 254 -5.23 -17.33 9.11
CA ASN A 254 -3.98 -17.53 8.37
C ASN A 254 -2.83 -17.81 9.33
N ALA A 255 -2.68 -17.04 10.41
CA ALA A 255 -1.66 -17.27 11.41
C ALA A 255 -1.78 -18.67 12.03
N MET A 256 -2.98 -19.09 12.41
CA MET A 256 -3.24 -20.45 12.95
C MET A 256 -2.88 -21.54 11.93
N LYS A 257 -3.27 -21.40 10.67
CA LYS A 257 -2.94 -22.36 9.61
C LYS A 257 -1.43 -22.47 9.37
N ASN A 258 -0.72 -21.35 9.40
CA ASN A 258 0.75 -21.33 9.29
C ASN A 258 1.41 -22.06 10.46
N ILE A 259 0.95 -21.84 11.70
CA ILE A 259 1.45 -22.55 12.88
C ILE A 259 1.21 -24.05 12.75
N MET A 260 -0.03 -24.45 12.40
CA MET A 260 -0.40 -25.86 12.24
C MET A 260 0.34 -26.56 11.09
N ALA A 261 0.78 -25.83 10.07
CA ALA A 261 1.59 -26.40 8.99
C ALA A 261 3.05 -26.67 9.42
N VAL A 262 3.55 -25.97 10.43
CA VAL A 262 4.93 -26.09 10.91
C VAL A 262 5.04 -26.94 12.17
N VAL A 263 4.04 -26.88 13.05
CA VAL A 263 4.07 -27.59 14.35
C VAL A 263 2.84 -28.50 14.47
N GLY A 264 3.08 -29.76 14.60
CA GLY A 264 2.03 -30.78 14.82
C GLY A 264 1.47 -30.78 16.26
N PRO A 265 0.42 -31.60 16.52
CA PRO A 265 -0.26 -31.64 17.80
C PRO A 265 0.67 -31.99 19.01
N ASP A 266 1.69 -32.77 18.77
CA ASP A 266 2.65 -33.19 19.79
C ASP A 266 3.91 -32.32 19.84
N GLY A 267 3.90 -31.19 19.11
CA GLY A 267 5.02 -30.23 19.02
C GLY A 267 6.13 -30.64 18.05
N GLU A 268 5.95 -31.71 17.29
CA GLU A 268 6.88 -32.15 16.26
C GLU A 268 6.92 -31.14 15.08
N PHE A 269 8.09 -31.07 14.45
CA PHE A 269 8.26 -30.25 13.25
C PHE A 269 7.65 -30.94 12.01
N MET A 270 6.63 -30.33 11.41
CA MET A 270 5.88 -30.91 10.30
C MET A 270 6.38 -30.45 8.91
N GLY A 271 6.89 -29.23 8.80
CA GLY A 271 7.34 -28.72 7.51
C GLY A 271 7.36 -27.20 7.42
N GLU A 272 6.86 -26.69 6.29
CA GLU A 272 6.93 -25.29 5.89
C GLU A 272 5.58 -24.58 6.10
N PRO A 273 5.57 -23.30 6.50
CA PRO A 273 4.32 -22.51 6.59
C PRO A 273 3.71 -22.25 5.19
N ILE A 274 2.43 -21.89 5.18
CA ILE A 274 1.68 -21.62 3.93
C ILE A 274 2.14 -20.32 3.27
N THR A 275 2.48 -19.31 4.09
CA THR A 275 2.90 -17.97 3.60
C THR A 275 4.28 -17.59 4.16
N PRO A 276 5.35 -18.34 3.83
CA PRO A 276 6.70 -18.07 4.31
C PRO A 276 7.24 -16.78 3.70
N VAL A 277 7.89 -15.94 4.51
CA VAL A 277 8.58 -14.73 4.07
C VAL A 277 10.08 -14.98 3.92
N ASN A 278 10.68 -15.78 4.81
CA ASN A 278 12.12 -15.97 4.92
C ASN A 278 12.61 -17.35 4.46
N ARG A 279 11.94 -17.95 3.48
CA ARG A 279 12.30 -19.29 2.95
C ARG A 279 13.76 -19.37 2.56
N LYS A 280 14.26 -18.40 1.78
CA LYS A 280 15.62 -18.38 1.28
C LYS A 280 16.66 -18.43 2.40
N ASP A 281 16.47 -17.62 3.45
CA ASP A 281 17.40 -17.55 4.59
C ASP A 281 17.30 -18.78 5.47
N PHE A 282 16.09 -19.31 5.65
CA PHE A 282 15.85 -20.56 6.38
C PHE A 282 16.52 -21.76 5.70
N GLU A 283 16.44 -21.89 4.38
CA GLU A 283 17.06 -22.98 3.62
C GLU A 283 18.59 -22.85 3.56
N ALA A 284 19.11 -21.61 3.48
CA ALA A 284 20.55 -21.35 3.42
C ALA A 284 21.28 -21.58 4.76
N ALA A 285 20.59 -21.51 5.89
CA ALA A 285 21.17 -21.79 7.20
C ALA A 285 21.56 -23.27 7.30
N LYS A 286 22.77 -23.57 7.79
CA LYS A 286 23.33 -24.94 7.92
C LYS A 286 22.97 -25.56 9.27
#